data_648c56ec493b5e5d7516646f2ae4b7ca
#
_entry.id   648c56ec493b5e5d7516646f2ae4b7ca
#
_cell.length_a   1.000
_cell.length_b   1.000
_cell.length_c   1.000
_cell.angle_alpha   90.00
_cell.angle_beta   90.00
_cell.angle_gamma   90.00
#
_symmetry.space_group_name_H-M   'P 1'
#
loop_
_entity.id
_entity.type
_entity.pdbx_description
1 polymer ?
#
loop_
_entity_poly.entity_id
_entity_poly.type
_entity_poly.pdbx_seq_one_letter_code
_entity_poly.pdbx_strand_id
1 'polypeptide(L)'
;RQASFIPAFFPEGVEAGVDYDFFYFPAYSTKDLGKPVLGGGTLFAATNDNEATMEFLKFLLHPEPNEWWMAKGGFLTPNKNADLNAYSSDTFKKLGEILTGATTFRFDGSDLMPGAIGAGSFWTGMVDYTNGKSAQDVADAIQASWDAIK
;
A
#
# COMPACT_ATOMS: atom_id res chain seq x y z
N ARG A 1 -0.18 -2.56 -11.78
CA ARG A 1 -0.10 -3.17 -10.44
C ARG A 1 0.06 -2.11 -9.33
N GLN A 2 -0.65 -1.00 -9.48
CA GLN A 2 -0.63 0.10 -8.51
C GLN A 2 -2.06 0.34 -8.03
N ALA A 3 -2.23 0.97 -6.89
CA ALA A 3 -3.56 1.22 -6.33
C ALA A 3 -3.65 2.60 -5.66
N SER A 4 -4.11 2.68 -4.43
CA SER A 4 -4.55 3.90 -3.76
C SER A 4 -3.54 5.04 -3.72
N PHE A 5 -2.24 4.76 -3.76
CA PHE A 5 -1.21 5.79 -3.68
C PHE A 5 -0.83 6.41 -5.04
N ILE A 6 -1.14 5.74 -6.18
CA ILE A 6 -0.67 6.20 -7.48
C ILE A 6 -1.21 7.58 -7.89
N PRO A 7 -2.42 7.99 -7.49
CA PRO A 7 -2.92 9.32 -7.82
C PRO A 7 -2.05 10.48 -7.30
N ALA A 8 -1.30 10.26 -6.23
CA ALA A 8 -0.37 11.28 -5.70
C ALA A 8 0.78 11.63 -6.66
N PHE A 9 1.02 10.79 -7.67
CA PHE A 9 2.06 10.98 -8.69
C PHE A 9 1.51 11.49 -10.03
N PHE A 10 0.19 11.69 -10.14
CA PHE A 10 -0.40 12.22 -11.36
C PHE A 10 -0.23 13.74 -11.43
N PRO A 11 -0.17 14.30 -12.64
CA PRO A 11 -0.25 15.75 -12.83
C PRO A 11 -1.55 16.34 -12.24
N GLU A 12 -1.53 17.63 -11.93
CA GLU A 12 -2.74 18.34 -11.52
C GLU A 12 -3.82 18.25 -12.61
N GLY A 13 -5.07 18.07 -12.20
CA GLY A 13 -6.22 17.99 -13.10
C GLY A 13 -6.57 16.57 -13.56
N VAL A 14 -5.83 15.55 -13.17
CA VAL A 14 -6.17 14.14 -13.49
C VAL A 14 -7.27 13.65 -12.54
N GLU A 15 -8.40 13.25 -13.11
CA GLU A 15 -9.62 12.93 -12.36
C GLU A 15 -9.89 11.41 -12.28
N ALA A 16 -10.20 10.93 -11.07
CA ALA A 16 -10.61 9.56 -10.83
C ALA A 16 -11.95 9.25 -11.51
N GLY A 17 -12.05 8.11 -12.20
CA GLY A 17 -13.23 7.67 -12.92
C GLY A 17 -13.40 8.32 -14.30
N VAL A 18 -12.57 9.32 -14.63
CA VAL A 18 -12.54 9.98 -15.96
C VAL A 18 -11.25 9.61 -16.68
N ASP A 19 -10.11 9.99 -16.10
CA ASP A 19 -8.80 9.79 -16.72
C ASP A 19 -8.14 8.48 -16.29
N TYR A 20 -8.51 7.95 -15.13
CA TYR A 20 -8.03 6.67 -14.64
C TYR A 20 -9.08 5.95 -13.79
N ASP A 21 -8.97 4.62 -13.74
CA ASP A 21 -9.76 3.77 -12.85
C ASP A 21 -8.93 2.55 -12.46
N PHE A 22 -9.47 1.75 -11.55
CA PHE A 22 -8.86 0.52 -11.07
C PHE A 22 -9.78 -0.66 -11.31
N PHE A 23 -9.18 -1.83 -11.45
CA PHE A 23 -9.90 -3.08 -11.50
C PHE A 23 -9.14 -4.15 -10.72
N TYR A 24 -9.86 -5.13 -10.20
CA TYR A 24 -9.22 -6.27 -9.57
C TYR A 24 -8.41 -7.06 -10.59
N PHE A 25 -7.19 -7.46 -10.22
CA PHE A 25 -6.29 -8.15 -11.14
C PHE A 25 -6.94 -9.43 -11.68
N PRO A 26 -6.99 -9.64 -13.01
CA PRO A 26 -7.66 -10.80 -13.60
C PRO A 26 -7.04 -12.12 -13.15
N ALA A 27 -7.87 -13.13 -12.98
CA ALA A 27 -7.40 -14.49 -12.73
C ALA A 27 -6.59 -15.01 -13.93
N TYR A 28 -5.43 -15.56 -13.66
CA TYR A 28 -4.55 -16.16 -14.66
C TYR A 28 -4.63 -17.71 -14.67
N SER A 29 -5.43 -18.27 -13.78
CA SER A 29 -5.57 -19.71 -13.56
C SER A 29 -7.04 -20.08 -13.40
N THR A 30 -7.37 -21.33 -13.76
CA THR A 30 -8.70 -21.93 -13.51
C THR A 30 -8.88 -22.37 -12.06
N LYS A 31 -7.83 -22.31 -11.24
CA LYS A 31 -7.92 -22.60 -9.80
C LYS A 31 -8.62 -21.46 -9.09
N ASP A 32 -9.52 -21.81 -8.20
CA ASP A 32 -10.09 -20.83 -7.26
C ASP A 32 -9.00 -20.43 -6.24
N LEU A 33 -8.50 -19.23 -6.39
CA LEU A 33 -7.51 -18.62 -5.47
C LEU A 33 -8.19 -17.67 -4.47
N GLY A 34 -9.52 -17.59 -4.48
CA GLY A 34 -10.26 -16.58 -3.73
C GLY A 34 -10.02 -15.17 -4.28
N LYS A 35 -10.01 -14.19 -3.39
CA LYS A 35 -9.78 -12.77 -3.71
C LYS A 35 -8.56 -12.24 -2.96
N PRO A 36 -7.33 -12.69 -3.29
CA PRO A 36 -6.13 -12.19 -2.63
C PRO A 36 -5.83 -10.76 -3.06
N VAL A 37 -5.34 -9.93 -2.13
CA VAL A 37 -4.78 -8.62 -2.42
C VAL A 37 -3.34 -8.54 -1.95
N LEU A 38 -2.53 -7.78 -2.69
CA LEU A 38 -1.18 -7.39 -2.31
C LEU A 38 -1.20 -5.93 -1.89
N GLY A 39 -0.58 -5.60 -0.78
CA GLY A 39 -0.49 -4.22 -0.32
C GLY A 39 0.55 -4.02 0.77
N GLY A 40 0.82 -2.78 1.05
CA GLY A 40 1.56 -2.32 2.23
C GLY A 40 0.61 -1.61 3.19
N GLY A 41 1.14 -1.04 4.25
CA GLY A 41 0.36 -0.28 5.22
C GLY A 41 1.21 0.65 6.06
N THR A 42 0.63 1.76 6.45
CA THR A 42 1.19 2.63 7.48
C THR A 42 0.85 2.06 8.84
N LEU A 43 1.87 1.83 9.66
CA LEU A 43 1.73 1.27 10.99
C LEU A 43 1.87 2.36 12.05
N PHE A 44 0.99 2.37 13.03
CA PHE A 44 1.12 3.19 14.23
C PHE A 44 1.73 2.34 15.35
N ALA A 45 2.82 2.83 15.93
CA ALA A 45 3.50 2.17 17.03
C ALA A 45 3.51 3.08 18.27
N ALA A 46 3.11 2.54 19.42
CA ALA A 46 3.29 3.23 20.69
C ALA A 46 4.75 3.17 21.12
N THR A 47 5.37 4.33 21.31
CA THR A 47 6.73 4.44 21.89
C THR A 47 6.70 4.71 23.40
N ASN A 48 5.52 4.99 23.94
CA ASN A 48 5.28 5.20 25.36
C ASN A 48 3.96 4.52 25.75
N ASP A 49 4.00 3.66 26.75
CA ASP A 49 2.84 2.97 27.30
C ASP A 49 2.22 3.81 28.42
N ASN A 50 1.40 4.79 28.02
CA ASN A 50 0.58 5.57 28.94
C ASN A 50 -0.87 5.60 28.47
N GLU A 51 -1.77 5.97 29.39
CA GLU A 51 -3.21 5.97 29.16
C GLU A 51 -3.61 6.83 27.96
N ALA A 52 -3.06 8.04 27.80
CA ALA A 52 -3.39 8.92 26.69
C ALA A 52 -2.98 8.33 25.32
N THR A 53 -1.80 7.72 25.24
CA THR A 53 -1.34 7.02 24.02
C THR A 53 -2.27 5.86 23.67
N MET A 54 -2.65 5.06 24.68
CA MET A 54 -3.51 3.89 24.44
C MET A 54 -4.93 4.31 24.05
N GLU A 55 -5.49 5.36 24.65
CA GLU A 55 -6.79 5.90 24.26
C GLU A 55 -6.78 6.48 22.84
N PHE A 56 -5.69 7.17 22.45
CA PHE A 56 -5.53 7.65 21.08
C PHE A 56 -5.47 6.50 20.05
N LEU A 57 -4.71 5.43 20.33
CA LEU A 57 -4.67 4.27 19.45
C LEU A 57 -6.04 3.57 19.36
N LYS A 58 -6.76 3.44 20.47
CA LYS A 58 -8.13 2.92 20.47
C LYS A 58 -9.06 3.79 19.62
N PHE A 59 -8.96 5.11 19.74
CA PHE A 59 -9.73 6.04 18.91
C PHE A 59 -9.49 5.80 17.41
N LEU A 60 -8.24 5.61 16.99
CA LEU A 60 -7.91 5.33 15.59
C LEU A 60 -8.53 4.02 15.06
N LEU A 61 -8.90 3.09 15.94
CA LEU A 61 -9.57 1.83 15.55
C LEU A 61 -11.08 2.00 15.31
N HIS A 62 -11.67 3.11 15.74
CA HIS A 62 -13.10 3.38 15.50
C HIS A 62 -13.36 3.67 14.01
N PRO A 63 -14.57 3.40 13.50
CA PRO A 63 -14.95 3.72 12.12
C PRO A 63 -14.83 5.22 11.81
N GLU A 64 -15.30 6.08 12.70
CA GLU A 64 -15.43 7.52 12.51
C GLU A 64 -14.11 8.22 12.07
N PRO A 65 -12.96 8.10 12.77
CA PRO A 65 -11.71 8.72 12.30
C PRO A 65 -11.24 8.16 10.97
N ASN A 66 -11.54 6.88 10.67
CA ASN A 66 -11.25 6.30 9.37
C ASN A 66 -12.09 6.96 8.26
N GLU A 67 -13.38 7.19 8.50
CA GLU A 67 -14.30 7.84 7.56
C GLU A 67 -13.90 9.28 7.28
N TRP A 68 -13.45 10.03 8.30
CA TRP A 68 -12.91 11.37 8.09
C TRP A 68 -11.68 11.38 7.18
N TRP A 69 -10.84 10.36 7.30
CA TRP A 69 -9.65 10.23 6.45
C TRP A 69 -10.02 9.77 5.04
N MET A 70 -10.92 8.82 4.92
CA MET A 70 -11.46 8.37 3.62
C MET A 70 -12.04 9.52 2.80
N ALA A 71 -12.77 10.43 3.44
CA ALA A 71 -13.35 11.62 2.80
C ALA A 71 -12.29 12.59 2.24
N LYS A 72 -11.07 12.58 2.77
CA LYS A 72 -9.96 13.39 2.24
C LYS A 72 -9.27 12.77 1.02
N GLY A 73 -9.49 11.49 0.75
CA GLY A 73 -8.85 10.76 -0.33
C GLY A 73 -7.45 10.24 0.00
N GLY A 74 -6.91 9.41 -0.91
CA GLY A 74 -5.56 8.83 -0.80
C GLY A 74 -5.38 7.75 0.28
N PHE A 75 -6.40 7.44 1.05
CA PHE A 75 -6.40 6.46 2.15
C PHE A 75 -7.39 5.34 1.90
N LEU A 76 -6.99 4.11 2.14
CA LEU A 76 -7.89 2.95 2.19
C LEU A 76 -7.93 2.41 3.62
N THR A 77 -9.12 2.34 4.19
CA THR A 77 -9.29 1.82 5.54
C THR A 77 -9.21 0.30 5.59
N PRO A 78 -8.48 -0.28 6.55
CA PRO A 78 -8.58 -1.70 6.88
C PRO A 78 -9.80 -2.02 7.76
N ASN A 79 -10.51 -1.00 8.25
CA ASN A 79 -11.64 -1.16 9.16
C ASN A 79 -12.89 -1.60 8.40
N LYS A 80 -13.33 -2.84 8.61
CA LYS A 80 -14.52 -3.41 7.94
C LYS A 80 -15.84 -2.83 8.43
N ASN A 81 -15.83 -2.07 9.53
CA ASN A 81 -17.03 -1.44 10.09
C ASN A 81 -17.20 0.02 9.63
N ALA A 82 -16.23 0.58 8.90
CA ALA A 82 -16.35 1.92 8.34
C ALA A 82 -17.35 1.95 7.18
N ASP A 83 -18.10 3.03 7.05
CA ASP A 83 -19.02 3.24 5.92
C ASP A 83 -18.20 3.57 4.66
N LEU A 84 -18.21 2.66 3.68
CA LEU A 84 -17.50 2.85 2.42
C LEU A 84 -18.05 4.01 1.58
N ASN A 85 -19.26 4.52 1.89
CA ASN A 85 -19.78 5.73 1.24
C ASN A 85 -19.05 7.02 1.67
N ALA A 86 -18.23 6.96 2.72
CA ALA A 86 -17.38 8.07 3.15
C ALA A 86 -16.18 8.33 2.22
N TYR A 87 -15.88 7.43 1.26
CA TYR A 87 -14.81 7.68 0.30
C TYR A 87 -15.08 8.88 -0.60
N SER A 88 -14.03 9.62 -0.93
CA SER A 88 -14.09 10.86 -1.72
C SER A 88 -14.50 10.67 -3.19
N SER A 89 -14.47 9.43 -3.71
CA SER A 89 -14.89 9.09 -5.06
C SER A 89 -15.30 7.62 -5.17
N ASP A 90 -16.09 7.31 -6.21
CA ASP A 90 -16.50 5.93 -6.51
C ASP A 90 -15.28 5.04 -6.82
N THR A 91 -14.23 5.58 -7.41
CA THR A 91 -12.97 4.88 -7.67
C THR A 91 -12.30 4.43 -6.36
N PHE A 92 -12.23 5.32 -5.35
CA PHE A 92 -11.69 4.96 -4.03
C PHE A 92 -12.61 4.02 -3.26
N LYS A 93 -13.94 4.20 -3.38
CA LYS A 93 -14.92 3.26 -2.82
C LYS A 93 -14.70 1.84 -3.36
N LYS A 94 -14.58 1.69 -4.67
CA LYS A 94 -14.27 0.42 -5.36
C LYS A 94 -12.99 -0.23 -4.85
N LEU A 95 -11.92 0.56 -4.64
CA LEU A 95 -10.69 0.05 -4.04
C LEU A 95 -10.90 -0.41 -2.58
N GLY A 96 -11.68 0.33 -1.80
CA GLY A 96 -12.06 -0.04 -0.44
C GLY A 96 -12.85 -1.34 -0.40
N GLU A 97 -13.78 -1.54 -1.31
CA GLU A 97 -14.55 -2.79 -1.47
C GLU A 97 -13.63 -3.98 -1.82
N ILE A 98 -12.65 -3.77 -2.71
CA ILE A 98 -11.65 -4.79 -3.07
C ILE A 98 -10.83 -5.17 -1.83
N LEU A 99 -10.37 -4.19 -1.05
CA LEU A 99 -9.56 -4.42 0.14
C LEU A 99 -10.36 -5.13 1.25
N THR A 100 -11.54 -4.62 1.60
CA THR A 100 -12.35 -5.16 2.70
C THR A 100 -12.99 -6.51 2.35
N GLY A 101 -13.23 -6.76 1.06
CA GLY A 101 -13.72 -8.04 0.53
C GLY A 101 -12.62 -9.08 0.27
N ALA A 102 -11.36 -8.75 0.52
CA ALA A 102 -10.24 -9.66 0.28
C ALA A 102 -10.32 -10.91 1.18
N THR A 103 -10.08 -12.08 0.58
CA THR A 103 -10.00 -13.36 1.32
C THR A 103 -8.61 -13.58 1.92
N THR A 104 -7.59 -12.95 1.36
CA THR A 104 -6.20 -13.04 1.80
C THR A 104 -5.51 -11.71 1.52
N PHE A 105 -4.81 -11.18 2.52
CA PHE A 105 -3.91 -10.05 2.36
C PHE A 105 -2.47 -10.54 2.33
N ARG A 106 -1.71 -10.14 1.31
CA ARG A 106 -0.28 -10.38 1.19
C ARG A 106 0.45 -9.06 1.35
N PHE A 107 1.30 -8.99 2.38
CA PHE A 107 2.14 -7.82 2.58
C PHE A 107 3.21 -7.75 1.49
N ASP A 108 3.53 -6.54 1.02
CA ASP A 108 4.53 -6.34 -0.03
C ASP A 108 5.90 -6.87 0.43
N GLY A 109 6.52 -7.68 -0.41
CA GLY A 109 7.80 -8.31 -0.10
C GLY A 109 8.95 -7.31 0.06
N SER A 110 8.90 -6.17 -0.64
CA SER A 110 9.91 -5.11 -0.51
C SER A 110 9.84 -4.43 0.86
N ASP A 111 8.63 -4.25 1.41
CA ASP A 111 8.40 -3.71 2.75
C ASP A 111 8.83 -4.66 3.88
N LEU A 112 8.91 -5.96 3.57
CA LEU A 112 9.37 -6.99 4.50
C LEU A 112 10.90 -7.19 4.49
N MET A 113 11.61 -6.57 3.55
CA MET A 113 13.07 -6.62 3.51
C MET A 113 13.67 -5.81 4.67
N PRO A 114 14.88 -6.20 5.16
CA PRO A 114 15.63 -5.32 6.05
C PRO A 114 15.77 -3.92 5.45
N GLY A 115 15.71 -2.86 6.27
CA GLY A 115 15.71 -1.48 5.80
C GLY A 115 16.92 -1.13 4.91
N ALA A 116 18.09 -1.69 5.21
CA ALA A 116 19.31 -1.52 4.39
C ALA A 116 19.12 -2.09 2.96
N ILE A 117 18.22 -3.06 2.77
CA ILE A 117 17.94 -3.65 1.46
C ILE A 117 16.71 -2.98 0.84
N GLY A 118 15.53 -3.08 1.45
CA GLY A 118 14.27 -2.60 0.86
C GLY A 118 14.29 -1.11 0.56
N ALA A 119 14.48 -0.28 1.58
CA ALA A 119 14.57 1.17 1.45
C ALA A 119 15.96 1.67 0.97
N GLY A 120 16.98 0.84 1.12
CA GLY A 120 18.36 1.12 0.71
C GLY A 120 18.68 0.64 -0.69
N SER A 121 19.44 -0.46 -0.78
CA SER A 121 20.04 -0.92 -2.04
C SER A 121 19.03 -1.32 -3.11
N PHE A 122 17.87 -1.88 -2.74
CA PHE A 122 16.83 -2.22 -3.71
C PHE A 122 16.21 -0.97 -4.33
N TRP A 123 15.78 0.00 -3.51
CA TRP A 123 15.21 1.25 -4.00
C TRP A 123 16.21 2.01 -4.89
N THR A 124 17.44 2.21 -4.40
CA THR A 124 18.50 2.88 -5.16
C THR A 124 18.80 2.14 -6.46
N GLY A 125 18.84 0.81 -6.42
CA GLY A 125 19.03 -0.02 -7.61
C GLY A 125 17.96 0.16 -8.67
N MET A 126 16.68 0.30 -8.27
CA MET A 126 15.60 0.56 -9.23
C MET A 126 15.74 1.94 -9.87
N VAL A 127 16.15 2.96 -9.11
CA VAL A 127 16.44 4.30 -9.65
C VAL A 127 17.63 4.24 -10.61
N ASP A 128 18.70 3.55 -10.25
CA ASP A 128 19.89 3.34 -11.11
C ASP A 128 19.52 2.64 -12.42
N TYR A 129 18.67 1.62 -12.35
CA TYR A 129 18.17 0.90 -13.54
C TYR A 129 17.40 1.83 -14.48
N THR A 130 16.52 2.68 -13.95
CA THR A 130 15.77 3.65 -14.78
C THR A 130 16.67 4.72 -15.36
N ASN A 131 17.83 4.98 -14.77
CA ASN A 131 18.88 5.88 -15.26
C ASN A 131 19.89 5.20 -16.21
N GLY A 132 19.65 3.95 -16.60
CA GLY A 132 20.42 3.25 -17.64
C GLY A 132 21.49 2.28 -17.15
N LYS A 133 21.58 2.04 -15.83
CA LYS A 133 22.47 0.98 -15.31
C LYS A 133 21.94 -0.39 -15.74
N SER A 134 22.80 -1.35 -16.02
CA SER A 134 22.37 -2.68 -16.43
C SER A 134 21.62 -3.40 -15.32
N ALA A 135 20.65 -4.25 -15.68
CA ALA A 135 19.91 -5.06 -14.72
C ALA A 135 20.84 -5.99 -13.91
N GLN A 136 21.91 -6.49 -14.54
CA GLN A 136 22.91 -7.36 -13.88
C GLN A 136 23.67 -6.58 -12.81
N ASP A 137 24.20 -5.40 -13.14
CA ASP A 137 24.96 -4.59 -12.18
C ASP A 137 24.10 -4.17 -10.98
N VAL A 138 22.81 -3.89 -11.23
CA VAL A 138 21.85 -3.57 -10.16
C VAL A 138 21.61 -4.79 -9.28
N ALA A 139 21.37 -5.96 -9.87
CA ALA A 139 21.14 -7.20 -9.14
C ALA A 139 22.37 -7.58 -8.29
N ASP A 140 23.57 -7.46 -8.86
CA ASP A 140 24.82 -7.77 -8.16
C ASP A 140 25.06 -6.81 -6.98
N ALA A 141 24.73 -5.52 -7.14
CA ALA A 141 24.84 -4.53 -6.06
C ALA A 141 23.86 -4.82 -4.91
N ILE A 142 22.62 -5.21 -5.24
CA ILE A 142 21.61 -5.60 -4.24
C ILE A 142 22.06 -6.88 -3.53
N GLN A 143 22.57 -7.87 -4.27
CA GLN A 143 23.07 -9.12 -3.69
C GLN A 143 24.25 -8.87 -2.75
N ALA A 144 25.19 -8.01 -3.14
CA ALA A 144 26.32 -7.64 -2.28
C ALA A 144 25.84 -7.00 -0.97
N SER A 145 24.78 -6.17 -1.01
CA SER A 145 24.17 -5.59 0.19
C SER A 145 23.54 -6.65 1.09
N TRP A 146 22.88 -7.65 0.51
CA TRP A 146 22.35 -8.81 1.25
C TRP A 146 23.45 -9.59 1.95
N ASP A 147 24.56 -9.83 1.27
CA ASP A 147 25.67 -10.62 1.81
C ASP A 147 26.40 -9.87 2.95
N ALA A 148 26.35 -8.54 2.92
CA ALA A 148 26.95 -7.71 3.97
C ALA A 148 26.15 -7.68 5.29
N ILE A 149 24.87 -8.07 5.29
CA ILE A 149 24.00 -8.07 6.48
C ILE A 149 23.74 -9.48 7.05
N LYS A 150 24.27 -10.53 6.45
CA LYS A 150 24.24 -11.92 6.96
C LYS A 150 25.30 -12.12 8.02
#